data_1ffd249fc3600a54dae7e08c05f491f2
#
_entry.id   1ffd249fc3600a54dae7e08c05f491f2
#
_cell.length_a   1.000
_cell.length_b   1.000
_cell.length_c   1.000
_cell.angle_alpha   90.00
_cell.angle_beta   90.00
_cell.angle_gamma   90.00
#
_symmetry.space_group_name_H-M   'P 1'
#
loop_
_entity.id
_entity.type
_entity.pdbx_description
1 polymer ?
#
loop_
_entity_poly.entity_id
_entity_poly.type
_entity_poly.pdbx_seq_one_letter_code
_entity_poly.pdbx_strand_id
1 'polypeptide(L)'
;ITNGEVQETGDFELDGVTFPAAEVQIEFLDPADDGEDGGAMFPTGNVVDQLDVTDIGSFKATFINAGIPTIFLNASDIGYTGAELQDDINADPVALAKFEKIRAYGAVKMGLISDISEAEQRQHTPKIAFVAPPKTYVSSSGKAVNDSDVDLLVRALSMGKLHHAMMGTAAV
;
A
#
# COMPACT_ATOMS: atom_id res chain seq x y z
N ILE A 1 -6.97 27.80 -0.23
CA ILE A 1 -8.08 28.77 -0.48
C ILE A 1 -7.65 30.12 0.07
N THR A 2 -7.60 31.13 -0.77
CA THR A 2 -7.25 32.49 -0.38
C THR A 2 -8.44 33.40 -0.64
N ASN A 3 -8.91 34.09 0.40
CA ASN A 3 -10.12 34.98 0.35
C ASN A 3 -11.40 34.28 -0.15
N GLY A 4 -11.54 32.97 0.09
CA GLY A 4 -12.71 32.18 -0.34
C GLY A 4 -12.61 31.63 -1.77
N GLU A 5 -11.53 31.91 -2.49
CA GLU A 5 -11.29 31.37 -3.83
C GLU A 5 -10.26 30.24 -3.81
N VAL A 6 -10.41 29.27 -4.70
CA VAL A 6 -9.47 28.16 -4.86
C VAL A 6 -8.19 28.71 -5.49
N GLN A 7 -7.07 28.40 -4.88
CA GLN A 7 -5.76 28.71 -5.45
C GLN A 7 -5.36 27.58 -6.39
N GLU A 8 -5.23 27.88 -7.68
CA GLU A 8 -4.94 26.90 -8.72
C GLU A 8 -3.45 26.81 -9.05
N THR A 9 -2.68 27.84 -8.73
CA THR A 9 -1.25 27.93 -9.03
C THR A 9 -0.42 28.15 -7.77
N GLY A 10 0.83 27.71 -7.81
CA GLY A 10 1.79 27.87 -6.70
C GLY A 10 3.15 27.28 -7.08
N ASP A 11 4.09 27.42 -6.16
CA ASP A 11 5.49 27.01 -6.34
C ASP A 11 5.79 25.67 -5.63
N PHE A 12 4.76 24.97 -5.13
CA PHE A 12 4.94 23.71 -4.44
C PHE A 12 5.27 22.60 -5.45
N GLU A 13 6.40 21.94 -5.22
CA GLU A 13 6.87 20.79 -6.01
C GLU A 13 6.67 19.50 -5.21
N LEU A 14 6.11 18.50 -5.85
CA LEU A 14 5.94 17.16 -5.30
C LEU A 14 6.63 16.15 -6.19
N ASP A 15 7.46 15.31 -5.62
CA ASP A 15 8.13 14.22 -6.35
C ASP A 15 7.11 13.32 -7.07
N GLY A 16 7.32 13.11 -8.38
CA GLY A 16 6.41 12.34 -9.22
C GLY A 16 5.30 13.18 -9.89
N VAL A 17 5.16 14.46 -9.56
CA VAL A 17 4.25 15.42 -10.22
C VAL A 17 5.05 16.31 -11.18
N THR A 18 4.56 16.49 -12.40
CA THR A 18 5.31 17.11 -13.50
C THR A 18 5.46 18.63 -13.36
N PHE A 19 4.50 19.31 -12.73
CA PHE A 19 4.44 20.76 -12.64
C PHE A 19 4.26 21.21 -11.18
N PRO A 20 4.89 22.34 -10.79
CA PRO A 20 4.56 22.99 -9.52
C PRO A 20 3.11 23.47 -9.53
N ALA A 21 2.48 23.45 -8.37
CA ALA A 21 1.09 23.85 -8.19
C ALA A 21 0.87 24.44 -6.80
N ALA A 22 -0.35 24.84 -6.50
CA ALA A 22 -0.72 25.19 -5.14
C ALA A 22 -0.64 23.94 -4.23
N GLU A 23 -0.05 24.10 -3.05
CA GLU A 23 -0.02 23.04 -2.04
C GLU A 23 -1.44 22.73 -1.54
N VAL A 24 -1.77 21.45 -1.49
CA VAL A 24 -3.00 20.93 -0.87
C VAL A 24 -2.59 19.96 0.24
N GLN A 25 -2.71 20.40 1.48
CA GLN A 25 -2.52 19.56 2.65
C GLN A 25 -3.82 18.78 2.92
N ILE A 26 -3.69 17.47 3.08
CA ILE A 26 -4.79 16.57 3.44
C ILE A 26 -4.48 15.99 4.82
N GLU A 27 -5.42 16.11 5.74
CA GLU A 27 -5.33 15.55 7.08
C GLU A 27 -6.38 14.44 7.23
N PHE A 28 -5.94 13.26 7.61
CA PHE A 28 -6.82 12.16 8.00
C PHE A 28 -7.00 12.22 9.51
N LEU A 29 -8.15 12.72 9.94
CA LEU A 29 -8.47 12.83 11.37
C LEU A 29 -8.99 11.48 11.88
N ASP A 30 -8.40 11.01 12.98
CA ASP A 30 -8.76 9.75 13.66
C ASP A 30 -8.98 8.57 12.69
N PRO A 31 -7.99 8.27 11.81
CA PRO A 31 -8.17 7.34 10.69
C PRO A 31 -8.41 5.89 11.14
N ALA A 32 -8.18 5.59 12.39
CA ALA A 32 -8.39 4.28 13.03
C ALA A 32 -9.44 4.37 14.14
N ASP A 33 -10.42 5.28 13.99
CA ASP A 33 -11.54 5.39 14.93
C ASP A 33 -12.33 4.08 14.94
N ASP A 34 -12.51 3.52 16.15
CA ASP A 34 -13.30 2.32 16.42
C ASP A 34 -14.82 2.58 16.36
N GLY A 35 -15.27 3.62 15.69
CA GLY A 35 -16.67 3.90 15.42
C GLY A 35 -17.42 2.72 14.81
N GLU A 36 -18.74 2.74 14.85
CA GLU A 36 -19.60 1.59 14.51
C GLU A 36 -19.30 0.89 13.16
N ASP A 37 -18.64 1.61 12.23
CA ASP A 37 -18.29 1.10 10.89
C ASP A 37 -16.77 0.92 10.66
N GLY A 38 -15.90 1.35 11.58
CA GLY A 38 -14.45 1.41 11.34
C GLY A 38 -13.69 0.13 11.68
N GLY A 39 -14.07 -0.54 12.75
CA GLY A 39 -13.32 -1.68 13.31
C GLY A 39 -11.98 -1.27 13.95
N ALA A 40 -11.36 -2.20 14.68
CA ALA A 40 -10.09 -1.95 15.37
C ALA A 40 -8.95 -1.68 14.39
N MET A 41 -8.02 -0.79 14.75
CA MET A 41 -6.79 -0.51 13.99
C MET A 41 -6.04 -1.81 13.64
N PHE A 42 -5.93 -2.72 14.60
CA PHE A 42 -5.39 -4.06 14.39
C PHE A 42 -6.52 -5.08 14.46
N PRO A 43 -7.15 -5.44 13.33
CA PRO A 43 -8.34 -6.29 13.31
C PRO A 43 -8.09 -7.71 13.84
N THR A 44 -6.85 -8.16 13.88
CA THR A 44 -6.45 -9.45 14.47
C THR A 44 -6.11 -9.34 15.95
N GLY A 45 -6.00 -8.14 16.50
CA GLY A 45 -5.52 -7.85 17.85
C GLY A 45 -3.99 -7.91 18.00
N ASN A 46 -3.24 -8.18 16.94
CA ASN A 46 -1.79 -8.29 16.96
C ASN A 46 -1.14 -7.27 16.03
N VAL A 47 0.06 -6.81 16.39
CA VAL A 47 0.88 -5.97 15.50
C VAL A 47 1.47 -6.80 14.35
N VAL A 48 1.85 -8.05 14.63
CA VAL A 48 2.38 -8.99 13.63
C VAL A 48 1.71 -10.33 13.78
N ASP A 49 1.24 -10.88 12.70
CA ASP A 49 0.66 -12.20 12.58
C ASP A 49 1.43 -13.09 11.61
N GLN A 50 1.21 -14.39 11.76
CA GLN A 50 1.57 -15.38 10.75
C GLN A 50 0.43 -15.49 9.74
N LEU A 51 0.75 -15.31 8.46
CA LEU A 51 -0.15 -15.52 7.33
C LEU A 51 0.30 -16.74 6.52
N ASP A 52 -0.44 -17.82 6.63
CA ASP A 52 -0.20 -19.05 5.86
C ASP A 52 -1.04 -19.02 4.59
N VAL A 53 -0.38 -19.09 3.44
CA VAL A 53 -1.02 -19.03 2.10
C VAL A 53 -0.73 -20.35 1.38
N THR A 54 -1.76 -21.14 1.14
CA THR A 54 -1.63 -22.45 0.50
C THR A 54 -0.88 -22.34 -0.83
N ASP A 55 0.09 -23.23 -1.06
CA ASP A 55 0.96 -23.32 -2.25
C ASP A 55 1.87 -22.09 -2.51
N ILE A 56 1.87 -21.11 -1.62
CA ILE A 56 2.74 -19.92 -1.74
C ILE A 56 3.77 -19.89 -0.61
N GLY A 57 3.33 -20.05 0.63
CA GLY A 57 4.21 -20.04 1.79
C GLY A 57 3.58 -19.36 3.00
N SER A 58 4.43 -19.10 3.98
CA SER A 58 4.07 -18.57 5.28
C SER A 58 4.85 -17.30 5.53
N PHE A 59 4.17 -16.20 5.85
CA PHE A 59 4.74 -14.86 5.95
C PHE A 59 4.40 -14.21 7.28
N LYS A 60 5.31 -13.39 7.80
CA LYS A 60 4.95 -12.42 8.82
C LYS A 60 4.26 -11.24 8.14
N ALA A 61 3.10 -10.87 8.65
CA ALA A 61 2.31 -9.77 8.11
C ALA A 61 1.77 -8.87 9.21
N THR A 62 1.65 -7.58 8.94
CA THR A 62 0.88 -6.65 9.74
C THR A 62 -0.43 -6.36 9.02
N PHE A 63 -1.53 -6.54 9.72
CA PHE A 63 -2.87 -6.21 9.25
C PHE A 63 -3.32 -4.95 9.96
N ILE A 64 -3.52 -3.88 9.21
CA ILE A 64 -3.86 -2.57 9.79
C ILE A 64 -5.08 -1.98 9.08
N ASN A 65 -5.94 -1.35 9.86
CA ASN A 65 -7.11 -0.62 9.37
C ASN A 65 -7.04 0.81 9.89
N ALA A 66 -6.28 1.64 9.17
CA ALA A 66 -6.16 3.07 9.44
C ALA A 66 -6.35 3.80 8.11
N GLY A 67 -7.52 4.38 7.89
CA GLY A 67 -7.94 4.96 6.62
C GLY A 67 -8.38 3.93 5.59
N ILE A 68 -7.61 2.84 5.36
CA ILE A 68 -8.02 1.71 4.52
C ILE A 68 -7.37 0.41 5.01
N PRO A 69 -8.12 -0.71 5.04
CA PRO A 69 -7.55 -2.01 5.38
C PRO A 69 -6.35 -2.36 4.47
N THR A 70 -5.20 -2.60 5.07
CA THR A 70 -3.95 -2.88 4.35
C THR A 70 -3.18 -4.01 5.01
N ILE A 71 -2.58 -4.86 4.19
CA ILE A 71 -1.67 -5.94 4.58
C ILE A 71 -0.25 -5.48 4.26
N PHE A 72 0.62 -5.39 5.27
CA PHE A 72 2.03 -5.08 5.08
C PHE A 72 2.88 -6.33 5.23
N LEU A 73 3.78 -6.54 4.28
CA LEU A 73 4.72 -7.65 4.22
C LEU A 73 6.15 -7.12 4.09
N ASN A 74 7.13 -7.91 4.53
CA ASN A 74 8.51 -7.61 4.23
C ASN A 74 8.82 -8.04 2.77
N ALA A 75 9.42 -7.17 1.99
CA ALA A 75 9.72 -7.42 0.57
C ALA A 75 10.58 -8.68 0.39
N SER A 76 11.61 -8.86 1.23
CA SER A 76 12.50 -10.01 1.16
C SER A 76 11.78 -11.35 1.37
N ASP A 77 10.77 -11.39 2.24
CA ASP A 77 10.04 -12.61 2.57
C ASP A 77 9.19 -13.11 1.39
N ILE A 78 8.81 -12.19 0.51
CA ILE A 78 8.02 -12.48 -0.70
C ILE A 78 8.85 -12.43 -1.99
N GLY A 79 10.19 -12.32 -1.89
CA GLY A 79 11.12 -12.40 -3.01
C GLY A 79 11.28 -11.09 -3.80
N TYR A 80 11.02 -9.94 -3.17
CA TYR A 80 11.17 -8.61 -3.76
C TYR A 80 12.19 -7.77 -3.00
N THR A 81 12.55 -6.63 -3.57
CA THR A 81 13.56 -5.71 -3.02
C THR A 81 12.98 -4.41 -2.49
N GLY A 82 11.75 -4.09 -2.87
CA GLY A 82 11.11 -2.80 -2.61
C GLY A 82 11.44 -1.72 -3.63
N ALA A 83 12.34 -2.00 -4.58
CA ALA A 83 12.74 -1.05 -5.61
C ALA A 83 12.05 -1.29 -6.97
N GLU A 84 11.18 -2.29 -7.07
CA GLU A 84 10.46 -2.66 -8.28
C GLU A 84 9.61 -1.48 -8.78
N LEU A 85 9.60 -1.30 -10.11
CA LEU A 85 8.71 -0.37 -10.79
C LEU A 85 7.42 -1.07 -11.22
N GLN A 86 6.44 -0.29 -11.70
CA GLN A 86 5.14 -0.84 -12.08
C GLN A 86 5.24 -2.01 -13.07
N ASP A 87 6.05 -1.85 -14.11
CA ASP A 87 6.15 -2.83 -15.19
C ASP A 87 6.83 -4.13 -14.73
N ASP A 88 7.74 -4.05 -13.75
CA ASP A 88 8.42 -5.23 -13.20
C ASP A 88 7.42 -6.23 -12.56
N ILE A 89 6.31 -5.72 -12.06
CA ILE A 89 5.27 -6.55 -11.42
C ILE A 89 4.03 -6.66 -12.32
N ASN A 90 3.58 -5.55 -12.91
CA ASN A 90 2.32 -5.53 -13.65
C ASN A 90 2.36 -6.29 -14.98
N ALA A 91 3.56 -6.51 -15.54
CA ALA A 91 3.76 -7.34 -16.72
C ALA A 91 3.91 -8.84 -16.39
N ASP A 92 4.02 -9.21 -15.11
CA ASP A 92 4.14 -10.60 -14.67
C ASP A 92 2.82 -11.14 -14.09
N PRO A 93 2.07 -11.95 -14.84
CA PRO A 93 0.82 -12.52 -14.35
C PRO A 93 1.00 -13.51 -13.19
N VAL A 94 2.18 -14.12 -13.04
CA VAL A 94 2.49 -15.02 -11.92
C VAL A 94 2.66 -14.21 -10.65
N ALA A 95 3.35 -13.08 -10.72
CA ALA A 95 3.47 -12.14 -9.60
C ALA A 95 2.10 -11.62 -9.17
N LEU A 96 1.28 -11.17 -10.13
CA LEU A 96 -0.07 -10.66 -9.82
C LEU A 96 -0.97 -11.72 -9.18
N ALA A 97 -0.94 -12.95 -9.69
CA ALA A 97 -1.69 -14.07 -9.09
C ALA A 97 -1.21 -14.40 -7.67
N LYS A 98 0.10 -14.33 -7.41
CA LYS A 98 0.68 -14.50 -6.08
C LYS A 98 0.18 -13.43 -5.12
N PHE A 99 0.24 -12.16 -5.50
CA PHE A 99 -0.24 -11.05 -4.68
C PHE A 99 -1.74 -11.15 -4.40
N GLU A 100 -2.55 -11.49 -5.42
CA GLU A 100 -3.98 -11.67 -5.24
C GLU A 100 -4.30 -12.80 -4.26
N LYS A 101 -3.57 -13.92 -4.33
CA LYS A 101 -3.75 -15.02 -3.40
C LYS A 101 -3.39 -14.62 -1.97
N ILE A 102 -2.27 -13.90 -1.77
CA ILE A 102 -1.88 -13.36 -0.45
C ILE A 102 -2.97 -12.39 0.06
N ARG A 103 -3.49 -11.51 -0.80
CA ARG A 103 -4.56 -10.56 -0.47
C ARG A 103 -5.83 -11.26 -0.01
N ALA A 104 -6.26 -12.30 -0.72
CA ALA A 104 -7.46 -13.07 -0.38
C ALA A 104 -7.36 -13.74 1.00
N TYR A 105 -6.23 -14.40 1.27
CA TYR A 105 -5.98 -15.01 2.59
C TYR A 105 -5.92 -13.96 3.71
N GLY A 106 -5.29 -12.82 3.44
CA GLY A 106 -5.25 -11.70 4.37
C GLY A 106 -6.63 -11.09 4.62
N ALA A 107 -7.48 -11.00 3.60
CA ALA A 107 -8.85 -10.52 3.75
C ALA A 107 -9.69 -11.41 4.68
N VAL A 108 -9.53 -12.73 4.59
CA VAL A 108 -10.15 -13.68 5.54
C VAL A 108 -9.57 -13.47 6.94
N LYS A 109 -8.25 -13.34 7.07
CA LYS A 109 -7.57 -13.13 8.36
C LYS A 109 -8.03 -11.84 9.06
N MET A 110 -8.30 -10.80 8.28
CA MET A 110 -8.84 -9.52 8.78
C MET A 110 -10.35 -9.55 9.07
N GLY A 111 -11.05 -10.65 8.74
CA GLY A 111 -12.51 -10.75 8.90
C GLY A 111 -13.32 -9.93 7.88
N LEU A 112 -12.71 -9.51 6.78
CA LEU A 112 -13.37 -8.72 5.73
C LEU A 112 -14.21 -9.57 4.79
N ILE A 113 -13.88 -10.84 4.68
CA ILE A 113 -14.61 -11.89 3.95
C ILE A 113 -14.56 -13.18 4.77
N SER A 114 -15.50 -14.09 4.52
CA SER A 114 -15.58 -15.37 5.20
C SER A 114 -14.83 -16.50 4.49
N ASP A 115 -14.73 -16.39 3.15
CA ASP A 115 -14.08 -17.38 2.30
C ASP A 115 -13.24 -16.69 1.20
N ILE A 116 -12.11 -17.29 0.83
CA ILE A 116 -11.21 -16.74 -0.19
C ILE A 116 -11.86 -16.52 -1.56
N SER A 117 -12.90 -17.30 -1.90
CA SER A 117 -13.66 -17.15 -3.14
C SER A 117 -14.42 -15.82 -3.26
N GLU A 118 -14.68 -15.16 -2.14
CA GLU A 118 -15.33 -13.84 -2.11
C GLU A 118 -14.39 -12.70 -2.51
N ALA A 119 -13.06 -12.97 -2.53
CA ALA A 119 -12.05 -11.94 -2.75
C ALA A 119 -12.17 -11.26 -4.12
N GLU A 120 -12.59 -11.99 -5.16
CA GLU A 120 -12.81 -11.44 -6.50
C GLU A 120 -13.85 -10.31 -6.53
N GLN A 121 -14.87 -10.41 -5.68
CA GLN A 121 -15.94 -9.41 -5.59
C GLN A 121 -15.54 -8.22 -4.72
N ARG A 122 -14.39 -8.31 -4.00
CA ARG A 122 -13.87 -7.31 -3.08
C ARG A 122 -12.45 -6.87 -3.46
N GLN A 123 -12.27 -6.40 -4.69
CA GLN A 123 -10.95 -6.00 -5.20
C GLN A 123 -10.39 -4.72 -4.57
N HIS A 124 -11.24 -3.85 -4.02
CA HIS A 124 -10.84 -2.56 -3.47
C HIS A 124 -10.16 -2.66 -2.10
N THR A 125 -10.45 -3.69 -1.29
CA THR A 125 -9.86 -3.92 0.05
C THR A 125 -9.74 -5.40 0.38
N PRO A 126 -8.74 -5.80 1.21
CA PRO A 126 -7.64 -4.96 1.68
C PRO A 126 -6.67 -4.58 0.56
N LYS A 127 -5.89 -3.54 0.76
CA LYS A 127 -4.69 -3.29 -0.04
C LYS A 127 -3.60 -4.27 0.39
N ILE A 128 -2.62 -4.47 -0.46
CA ILE A 128 -1.40 -5.20 -0.11
C ILE A 128 -0.20 -4.31 -0.38
N ALA A 129 0.69 -4.21 0.58
CA ALA A 129 1.91 -3.44 0.48
C ALA A 129 3.09 -4.28 0.97
N PHE A 130 4.25 -4.04 0.40
CA PHE A 130 5.49 -4.60 0.91
C PHE A 130 6.52 -3.50 1.14
N VAL A 131 7.28 -3.66 2.20
CA VAL A 131 8.26 -2.69 2.70
C VAL A 131 9.64 -3.29 2.67
N ALA A 132 10.64 -2.44 2.46
CA ALA A 132 12.05 -2.81 2.51
C ALA A 132 12.88 -1.69 3.14
N PRO A 133 14.08 -2.00 3.67
CA PRO A 133 15.05 -0.98 4.06
C PRO A 133 15.38 -0.05 2.90
N PRO A 134 15.88 1.17 3.18
CA PRO A 134 16.37 2.08 2.17
C PRO A 134 17.36 1.42 1.22
N LYS A 135 17.23 1.72 -0.07
CA LYS A 135 18.12 1.26 -1.12
C LYS A 135 18.09 2.25 -2.27
N THR A 136 19.25 2.59 -2.81
CA THR A 136 19.33 3.43 -4.01
C THR A 136 18.69 2.72 -5.20
N TYR A 137 17.83 3.41 -5.92
CA TYR A 137 17.16 2.92 -7.13
C TYR A 137 16.91 4.05 -8.14
N VAL A 138 16.53 3.71 -9.35
CA VAL A 138 16.14 4.67 -10.39
C VAL A 138 14.61 4.65 -10.49
N SER A 139 13.98 5.81 -10.33
CA SER A 139 12.53 5.96 -10.44
C SER A 139 12.05 5.83 -11.90
N SER A 140 10.74 5.72 -12.09
CA SER A 140 10.12 5.66 -13.44
C SER A 140 10.40 6.90 -14.30
N SER A 141 10.72 8.04 -13.68
CA SER A 141 11.14 9.26 -14.40
C SER A 141 12.64 9.27 -14.79
N GLY A 142 13.40 8.25 -14.41
CA GLY A 142 14.85 8.19 -14.62
C GLY A 142 15.68 8.93 -13.55
N LYS A 143 15.04 9.52 -12.53
CA LYS A 143 15.72 10.17 -11.40
C LYS A 143 16.28 9.10 -10.45
N ALA A 144 17.54 9.23 -10.07
CA ALA A 144 18.11 8.43 -9.00
C ALA A 144 17.53 8.90 -7.65
N VAL A 145 17.10 7.93 -6.84
CA VAL A 145 16.70 8.13 -5.45
C VAL A 145 17.73 7.40 -4.60
N ASN A 146 18.46 8.16 -3.77
CA ASN A 146 19.48 7.57 -2.93
C ASN A 146 18.89 6.98 -1.66
N ASP A 147 19.52 5.96 -1.13
CA ASP A 147 19.16 5.32 0.14
C ASP A 147 19.20 6.28 1.33
N SER A 148 20.06 7.32 1.26
CA SER A 148 20.14 8.38 2.26
C SER A 148 18.95 9.36 2.26
N ASP A 149 18.17 9.38 1.19
CA ASP A 149 17.10 10.36 0.97
C ASP A 149 15.73 9.84 1.42
N VAL A 150 15.67 8.57 1.85
CA VAL A 150 14.43 7.89 2.25
C VAL A 150 14.63 7.05 3.51
N ASP A 151 13.60 6.91 4.31
CA ASP A 151 13.63 6.09 5.54
C ASP A 151 13.27 4.62 5.27
N LEU A 152 12.47 4.37 4.23
CA LEU A 152 12.08 3.04 3.81
C LEU A 152 11.63 3.04 2.35
N LEU A 153 11.61 1.86 1.73
CA LEU A 153 10.95 1.64 0.45
C LEU A 153 9.59 0.98 0.68
N VAL A 154 8.58 1.42 -0.04
CA VAL A 154 7.25 0.83 -0.01
C VAL A 154 6.70 0.66 -1.43
N ARG A 155 6.02 -0.46 -1.65
CA ARG A 155 5.27 -0.73 -2.88
C ARG A 155 3.89 -1.23 -2.48
N ALA A 156 2.87 -0.70 -3.12
CA ALA A 156 1.48 -1.02 -2.78
C ALA A 156 0.67 -1.40 -4.02
N LEU A 157 -0.13 -2.45 -3.89
CA LEU A 157 -1.04 -2.91 -4.93
C LEU A 157 -2.47 -2.51 -4.60
N SER A 158 -3.18 -2.10 -5.63
CA SER A 158 -4.59 -1.74 -5.58
C SER A 158 -5.30 -2.32 -6.81
N MET A 159 -6.47 -2.92 -6.62
CA MET A 159 -7.26 -3.48 -7.72
C MET A 159 -6.44 -4.45 -8.60
N GLY A 160 -5.64 -5.31 -7.95
CA GLY A 160 -4.83 -6.32 -8.64
C GLY A 160 -3.61 -5.80 -9.40
N LYS A 161 -3.19 -4.55 -9.21
CA LYS A 161 -2.02 -3.95 -9.88
C LYS A 161 -1.14 -3.20 -8.91
N LEU A 162 0.17 -3.19 -9.16
CA LEU A 162 1.10 -2.31 -8.47
C LEU A 162 0.76 -0.86 -8.83
N HIS A 163 0.54 -0.05 -7.80
CA HIS A 163 0.21 1.36 -7.96
C HIS A 163 1.47 2.17 -8.30
N HIS A 164 1.29 3.27 -9.03
CA HIS A 164 2.41 4.14 -9.43
C HIS A 164 3.12 4.78 -8.22
N ALA A 165 2.36 5.17 -7.23
CA ALA A 165 2.85 5.75 -5.98
C ALA A 165 2.06 5.16 -4.81
N MET A 166 2.54 5.33 -3.58
CA MET A 166 1.78 4.93 -2.41
C MET A 166 0.48 5.75 -2.33
N MET A 167 -0.65 5.07 -2.16
CA MET A 167 -1.93 5.75 -1.97
C MET A 167 -1.94 6.48 -0.64
N GLY A 168 -2.47 7.72 -0.60
CA GLY A 168 -2.55 8.53 0.61
C GLY A 168 -3.23 7.79 1.78
N THR A 169 -4.30 7.07 1.51
CA THR A 169 -5.01 6.25 2.51
C THR A 169 -4.22 5.02 3.02
N ALA A 170 -3.16 4.63 2.34
CA ALA A 170 -2.27 3.55 2.79
C ALA A 170 -0.97 4.09 3.43
N ALA A 171 -0.76 5.40 3.35
CA ALA A 171 0.38 6.09 3.97
C ALA A 171 0.05 6.59 5.39
N VAL A 172 -1.20 6.52 5.78
CA VAL A 172 -1.71 6.86 7.14
C VAL A 172 -1.33 5.77 8.19
#